data_b25415d955790791ae5c9c6fe7a588f0
#
_entry.id   b25415d955790791ae5c9c6fe7a588f0
#
_cell.length_a   1.000
_cell.length_b   1.000
_cell.length_c   1.000
_cell.angle_alpha   90.00
_cell.angle_beta   90.00
_cell.angle_gamma   90.00
#
_symmetry.space_group_name_H-M   'P 1'
#
loop_
_entity.id
_entity.type
_entity.pdbx_description
1 polymer ?
#
loop_
_entity_poly.entity_id
_entity_poly.type
_entity_poly.pdbx_seq_one_letter_code
_entity_poly.pdbx_strand_id
1 'polypeptide(L)'
;MSFYLKLITVSLFFFFCQSCNESVKKSKKPNFIVFIADDISWDDFGCYGNKQVKTPNIDNLSSEGLIFNNMYLTTSSCSPSRNSIMTGRYPHNTGAPELHTEPPIDMVSMADVLKDHGYYTVSSGKFHMGEYARRGFNLIHDKKEVNGKGGEKKWLNVLENRPKQKPFFMWYASYDAHRDWDNSEFSGTHNPDQLIPPEYLVNDRQTRIDLAKYYDEINRFDYSVGEVVDELKRQGVFDNTIIMIMSDNGRPFPHSKTRVNDQGVKTPFILVYKNENILGITEGLVSSIDIAPTILDYAKIEISETFQGRSFRKLLTNPRKPFRNYVFAEHNWHDYEAHQRMVRDKNFMYIENNRNHIAQLGPLDAINSLSFESLYIKNISGELNEIQKEIFINPRPKEEFYEMQNDHFQRNNLIQNEAFENQINDLKKILNIWKVETGDSEPMKLTKHWYSRKPGSKVKNDLNKSIELLKTKHHGIRGEFPGQINNAVKINHKGPF
;
A
#
# COMPACT_ATOMS: atom_id res chain seq x y z
N MET A 1 -60.47 -53.60 -68.14
CA MET A 1 -59.14 -53.05 -68.37
C MET A 1 -58.99 -51.84 -67.44
N SER A 2 -58.33 -52.05 -66.35
CA SER A 2 -58.20 -51.09 -65.29
C SER A 2 -56.79 -50.57 -65.26
N PHE A 3 -56.62 -49.25 -65.38
CA PHE A 3 -55.33 -48.57 -65.21
C PHE A 3 -55.26 -48.01 -63.77
N TYR A 4 -54.33 -48.58 -63.01
CA TYR A 4 -53.98 -48.04 -61.70
C TYR A 4 -52.92 -46.90 -61.81
N LEU A 5 -53.28 -45.72 -61.45
CA LEU A 5 -52.40 -44.60 -61.34
C LEU A 5 -51.79 -44.60 -59.93
N LYS A 6 -50.48 -44.83 -59.81
CA LYS A 6 -49.77 -44.69 -58.53
C LYS A 6 -49.33 -43.22 -58.32
N LEU A 7 -49.88 -42.60 -57.33
CA LEU A 7 -49.43 -41.29 -56.82
C LEU A 7 -48.20 -41.53 -55.98
N ILE A 8 -47.07 -40.97 -56.35
CA ILE A 8 -45.86 -40.92 -55.52
C ILE A 8 -45.88 -39.58 -54.76
N THR A 9 -46.10 -39.66 -53.47
CA THR A 9 -45.99 -38.46 -52.54
C THR A 9 -44.52 -38.33 -52.15
N VAL A 10 -43.86 -37.28 -52.64
CA VAL A 10 -42.54 -36.90 -52.21
C VAL A 10 -42.66 -36.00 -50.95
N SER A 11 -42.34 -36.54 -49.77
CA SER A 11 -42.22 -35.76 -48.53
C SER A 11 -40.88 -35.03 -48.50
N LEU A 12 -40.86 -33.73 -48.70
CA LEU A 12 -39.72 -32.88 -48.44
C LEU A 12 -39.59 -32.67 -46.91
N PHE A 13 -38.59 -33.35 -46.32
CA PHE A 13 -38.13 -33.05 -44.98
C PHE A 13 -37.26 -31.80 -45.03
N PHE A 14 -37.78 -30.65 -44.61
CA PHE A 14 -36.98 -29.46 -44.31
C PHE A 14 -36.26 -29.67 -42.98
N PHE A 15 -34.97 -30.03 -43.06
CA PHE A 15 -34.06 -29.89 -41.91
C PHE A 15 -33.79 -28.42 -41.63
N PHE A 16 -34.48 -27.85 -40.66
CA PHE A 16 -34.07 -26.59 -40.05
C PHE A 16 -32.80 -26.87 -39.23
N CYS A 17 -31.63 -26.66 -39.83
CA CYS A 17 -30.41 -26.44 -39.08
C CYS A 17 -30.58 -25.14 -38.26
N GLN A 18 -31.05 -25.24 -37.02
CA GLN A 18 -30.85 -24.20 -36.05
C GLN A 18 -29.34 -24.14 -35.74
N SER A 19 -28.64 -23.28 -36.48
CA SER A 19 -27.31 -22.83 -36.12
C SER A 19 -27.46 -22.08 -34.80
N CYS A 20 -27.17 -22.75 -33.69
CA CYS A 20 -26.87 -22.10 -32.44
C CYS A 20 -25.63 -21.25 -32.67
N ASN A 21 -25.82 -20.00 -33.08
CA ASN A 21 -24.82 -18.96 -32.89
C ASN A 21 -24.73 -18.73 -31.36
N GLU A 22 -24.00 -19.59 -30.68
CA GLU A 22 -23.37 -19.14 -29.42
C GLU A 22 -22.47 -17.97 -29.80
N SER A 23 -23.03 -16.77 -29.72
CA SER A 23 -22.22 -15.58 -29.66
C SER A 23 -21.33 -15.77 -28.42
N VAL A 24 -20.07 -16.16 -28.64
CA VAL A 24 -19.04 -16.08 -27.63
C VAL A 24 -19.12 -14.66 -27.10
N LYS A 25 -19.80 -14.48 -25.97
CA LYS A 25 -19.87 -13.18 -25.28
C LYS A 25 -18.42 -12.80 -25.02
N LYS A 26 -17.89 -11.90 -25.88
CA LYS A 26 -16.56 -11.35 -25.73
C LYS A 26 -16.51 -10.84 -24.29
N SER A 27 -15.76 -11.52 -23.43
CA SER A 27 -15.63 -11.17 -22.01
C SER A 27 -15.34 -9.69 -21.94
N LYS A 28 -16.23 -8.94 -21.32
CA LYS A 28 -16.03 -7.50 -21.11
C LYS A 28 -14.74 -7.34 -20.32
N LYS A 29 -13.88 -6.40 -20.73
CA LYS A 29 -12.69 -6.03 -19.93
C LYS A 29 -13.15 -5.73 -18.50
N PRO A 30 -12.47 -6.22 -17.44
CA PRO A 30 -12.83 -5.87 -16.07
C PRO A 30 -12.61 -4.39 -15.81
N ASN A 31 -13.40 -3.84 -14.91
CA ASN A 31 -13.13 -2.53 -14.32
C ASN A 31 -12.21 -2.71 -13.12
N PHE A 32 -11.54 -1.65 -12.71
CA PHE A 32 -10.67 -1.64 -11.53
C PHE A 32 -10.98 -0.45 -10.64
N ILE A 33 -11.06 -0.70 -9.34
CA ILE A 33 -11.01 0.32 -8.30
C ILE A 33 -9.93 -0.06 -7.30
N VAL A 34 -9.01 0.86 -7.03
CA VAL A 34 -8.06 0.77 -5.93
C VAL A 34 -8.45 1.82 -4.90
N PHE A 35 -8.96 1.36 -3.76
CA PHE A 35 -9.11 2.20 -2.58
C PHE A 35 -7.81 2.17 -1.80
N ILE A 36 -7.17 3.31 -1.68
CA ILE A 36 -5.93 3.46 -0.95
C ILE A 36 -6.12 4.44 0.20
N ALA A 37 -6.04 3.91 1.41
CA ALA A 37 -6.03 4.71 2.62
C ALA A 37 -4.67 5.35 2.84
N ASP A 38 -4.62 6.40 3.63
CA ASP A 38 -3.41 7.11 4.02
C ASP A 38 -3.09 6.77 5.48
N ASP A 39 -1.93 6.19 5.74
CA ASP A 39 -1.45 5.91 7.10
C ASP A 39 -2.31 4.89 7.91
N ILE A 40 -2.72 3.77 7.32
CA ILE A 40 -3.43 2.69 8.04
C ILE A 40 -2.55 1.43 8.10
N SER A 41 -2.31 0.89 9.31
CA SER A 41 -1.56 -0.36 9.47
C SER A 41 -2.39 -1.59 9.10
N TRP A 42 -1.69 -2.69 8.79
CA TRP A 42 -2.29 -3.94 8.37
C TRP A 42 -3.32 -4.53 9.34
N ASP A 43 -3.16 -4.25 10.64
CA ASP A 43 -3.99 -4.73 11.75
C ASP A 43 -5.07 -3.73 12.18
N ASP A 44 -5.39 -2.72 11.36
CA ASP A 44 -6.37 -1.69 11.68
C ASP A 44 -7.74 -1.87 11.01
N PHE A 45 -8.03 -3.07 10.48
CA PHE A 45 -9.38 -3.43 10.03
C PHE A 45 -9.93 -4.63 10.82
N GLY A 46 -11.26 -4.69 11.00
CA GLY A 46 -11.92 -5.76 11.71
C GLY A 46 -11.65 -7.14 11.13
N CYS A 47 -11.63 -7.27 9.79
CA CYS A 47 -11.33 -8.50 9.09
C CYS A 47 -9.89 -9.03 9.30
N TYR A 48 -8.98 -8.21 9.81
CA TYR A 48 -7.65 -8.60 10.27
C TYR A 48 -7.56 -8.85 11.78
N GLY A 49 -8.71 -8.86 12.47
CA GLY A 49 -8.83 -9.22 13.90
C GLY A 49 -8.89 -8.04 14.87
N ASN A 50 -8.84 -6.79 14.41
CA ASN A 50 -9.02 -5.64 15.28
C ASN A 50 -10.48 -5.47 15.70
N LYS A 51 -10.78 -5.75 16.97
CA LYS A 51 -12.13 -5.64 17.53
C LYS A 51 -12.46 -4.23 18.05
N GLN A 52 -11.51 -3.33 18.03
CA GLN A 52 -11.67 -1.98 18.59
C GLN A 52 -12.08 -0.96 17.52
N VAL A 53 -11.68 -1.18 16.27
CA VAL A 53 -12.03 -0.33 15.13
C VAL A 53 -13.36 -0.77 14.50
N LYS A 54 -14.10 0.18 13.94
CA LYS A 54 -15.38 -0.08 13.26
C LYS A 54 -15.19 0.02 11.74
N THR A 55 -15.13 -1.15 11.08
CA THR A 55 -14.98 -1.26 9.62
C THR A 55 -15.99 -2.22 8.99
N PRO A 56 -17.31 -2.06 9.28
CA PRO A 56 -18.31 -3.04 8.88
C PRO A 56 -18.46 -3.23 7.37
N ASN A 57 -18.23 -2.19 6.57
CA ASN A 57 -18.34 -2.28 5.11
C ASN A 57 -17.17 -3.05 4.50
N ILE A 58 -15.95 -2.75 4.94
CA ILE A 58 -14.73 -3.46 4.52
C ILE A 58 -14.78 -4.91 5.01
N ASP A 59 -15.21 -5.15 6.25
CA ASP A 59 -15.33 -6.49 6.82
C ASP A 59 -16.34 -7.35 6.04
N ASN A 60 -17.50 -6.80 5.69
CA ASN A 60 -18.48 -7.47 4.86
C ASN A 60 -17.93 -7.74 3.45
N LEU A 61 -17.29 -6.76 2.83
CA LEU A 61 -16.71 -6.90 1.50
C LEU A 61 -15.58 -7.93 1.48
N SER A 62 -14.78 -8.01 2.53
CA SER A 62 -13.69 -9.00 2.67
C SER A 62 -14.20 -10.43 2.69
N SER A 63 -15.42 -10.67 3.20
CA SER A 63 -16.06 -11.99 3.18
C SER A 63 -16.44 -12.45 1.77
N GLU A 64 -16.51 -11.53 0.82
CA GLU A 64 -16.77 -11.75 -0.60
C GLU A 64 -15.48 -11.78 -1.46
N GLY A 65 -14.30 -11.77 -0.83
CA GLY A 65 -13.01 -11.64 -1.49
C GLY A 65 -11.89 -12.48 -0.89
N LEU A 66 -10.67 -12.16 -1.30
CA LEU A 66 -9.43 -12.75 -0.80
C LEU A 66 -8.71 -11.74 0.09
N ILE A 67 -8.41 -12.15 1.33
CA ILE A 67 -7.60 -11.40 2.28
C ILE A 67 -6.14 -11.86 2.14
N PHE A 68 -5.22 -10.92 2.05
CA PHE A 68 -3.79 -11.19 1.98
C PHE A 68 -3.15 -10.94 3.35
N ASN A 69 -2.73 -12.00 4.02
CA ASN A 69 -2.07 -11.87 5.33
C ASN A 69 -0.62 -11.36 5.23
N ASN A 70 0.00 -11.43 4.04
CA ASN A 70 1.39 -11.08 3.83
C ASN A 70 1.60 -10.21 2.60
N MET A 71 0.92 -9.05 2.56
CA MET A 71 1.14 -8.00 1.57
C MET A 71 2.09 -6.94 2.13
N TYR A 72 3.15 -6.65 1.38
CA TYR A 72 4.23 -5.74 1.81
C TYR A 72 4.38 -4.57 0.86
N LEU A 73 4.44 -3.39 1.42
CA LEU A 73 4.89 -2.17 0.75
C LEU A 73 6.42 -2.22 0.58
N THR A 74 6.92 -1.52 -0.42
CA THR A 74 8.36 -1.39 -0.64
C THR A 74 8.99 -0.26 0.17
N THR A 75 8.16 0.58 0.79
CA THR A 75 8.58 1.64 1.71
C THR A 75 7.39 2.12 2.54
N SER A 76 7.66 2.63 3.72
CA SER A 76 6.66 3.24 4.61
C SER A 76 6.73 4.77 4.52
N SER A 77 6.44 5.31 3.35
CA SER A 77 6.47 6.75 3.07
C SER A 77 5.54 7.07 1.89
N CYS A 78 4.63 8.02 2.06
CA CYS A 78 3.47 8.23 1.17
C CYS A 78 3.82 8.33 -0.32
N SER A 79 4.55 9.39 -0.78
CA SER A 79 4.81 9.55 -2.20
C SER A 79 5.70 8.46 -2.80
N PRO A 80 6.78 7.97 -2.15
CA PRO A 80 7.55 6.85 -2.66
C PRO A 80 6.74 5.55 -2.77
N SER A 81 5.89 5.25 -1.78
CA SER A 81 5.03 4.07 -1.81
C SER A 81 4.01 4.14 -2.95
N ARG A 82 3.31 5.27 -3.10
CA ARG A 82 2.35 5.49 -4.19
C ARG A 82 3.01 5.41 -5.56
N ASN A 83 4.20 5.98 -5.72
CA ASN A 83 5.00 5.87 -6.95
C ASN A 83 5.41 4.42 -7.21
N SER A 84 5.83 3.70 -6.19
CA SER A 84 6.20 2.28 -6.29
C SER A 84 5.02 1.41 -6.78
N ILE A 85 3.83 1.60 -6.21
CA ILE A 85 2.61 0.90 -6.64
C ILE A 85 2.25 1.24 -8.10
N MET A 86 2.28 2.53 -8.43
CA MET A 86 1.84 3.03 -9.75
C MET A 86 2.80 2.64 -10.88
N THR A 87 4.10 2.53 -10.59
CA THR A 87 5.14 2.16 -11.56
C THR A 87 5.53 0.68 -11.54
N GLY A 88 5.10 -0.07 -10.50
CA GLY A 88 5.53 -1.44 -10.28
C GLY A 88 7.04 -1.57 -10.04
N ARG A 89 7.68 -0.56 -9.42
CA ARG A 89 9.13 -0.48 -9.20
C ARG A 89 9.48 -0.21 -7.73
N TYR A 90 10.66 -0.66 -7.32
CA TYR A 90 11.22 -0.25 -6.02
C TYR A 90 11.47 1.26 -5.99
N PRO A 91 11.34 1.93 -4.83
CA PRO A 91 11.43 3.38 -4.74
C PRO A 91 12.71 3.96 -5.34
N HIS A 92 13.91 3.38 -5.06
CA HIS A 92 15.16 3.86 -5.67
C HIS A 92 15.18 3.72 -7.21
N ASN A 93 14.42 2.78 -7.78
CA ASN A 93 14.27 2.61 -9.23
C ASN A 93 13.19 3.49 -9.86
N THR A 94 12.38 4.18 -9.05
CA THR A 94 11.48 5.23 -9.55
C THR A 94 12.19 6.56 -9.73
N GLY A 95 13.37 6.74 -9.12
CA GLY A 95 14.10 8.00 -9.00
C GLY A 95 13.48 9.00 -8.03
N ALA A 96 12.52 8.55 -7.24
CA ALA A 96 11.85 9.36 -6.24
C ALA A 96 11.71 8.58 -4.92
N PRO A 97 12.82 8.10 -4.32
CA PRO A 97 12.79 7.28 -3.11
C PRO A 97 12.60 8.09 -1.82
N GLU A 98 12.61 9.40 -1.89
CA GLU A 98 12.40 10.31 -0.77
C GLU A 98 11.00 10.93 -0.81
N LEU A 99 10.45 11.26 0.35
CA LEU A 99 9.17 11.96 0.45
C LEU A 99 9.17 13.25 -0.38
N HIS A 100 8.08 13.54 -1.07
CA HIS A 100 7.89 14.72 -1.95
C HIS A 100 8.82 14.81 -3.16
N THR A 101 9.61 13.79 -3.44
CA THR A 101 10.32 13.71 -4.72
C THR A 101 9.43 13.10 -5.80
N GLU A 102 9.72 13.43 -7.07
CA GLU A 102 8.92 13.00 -8.20
C GLU A 102 9.75 12.16 -9.17
N PRO A 103 9.21 11.07 -9.70
CA PRO A 103 9.82 10.36 -10.81
C PRO A 103 10.02 11.27 -12.04
N PRO A 104 10.92 10.92 -12.96
CA PRO A 104 11.05 11.64 -14.22
C PRO A 104 9.75 11.70 -14.98
N ILE A 105 9.59 12.75 -15.77
CA ILE A 105 8.35 13.01 -16.51
C ILE A 105 7.99 11.90 -17.51
N ASP A 106 8.96 11.16 -18.00
CA ASP A 106 8.79 10.03 -18.94
C ASP A 106 8.60 8.67 -18.27
N MET A 107 8.63 8.61 -16.92
CA MET A 107 8.38 7.36 -16.18
C MET A 107 7.02 6.79 -16.54
N VAL A 108 6.98 5.53 -16.94
CA VAL A 108 5.74 4.84 -17.30
C VAL A 108 4.97 4.42 -16.04
N SER A 109 3.68 4.74 -16.00
CA SER A 109 2.75 4.32 -14.96
C SER A 109 1.75 3.29 -15.47
N MET A 110 1.18 2.49 -14.58
CA MET A 110 0.09 1.58 -14.97
C MET A 110 -1.14 2.36 -15.49
N ALA A 111 -1.36 3.58 -15.00
CA ALA A 111 -2.45 4.43 -15.46
C ALA A 111 -2.25 4.88 -16.93
N ASP A 112 -1.00 5.20 -17.34
CA ASP A 112 -0.67 5.49 -18.75
C ASP A 112 -1.06 4.30 -19.63
N VAL A 113 -0.58 3.12 -19.27
CA VAL A 113 -0.81 1.89 -20.03
C VAL A 113 -2.29 1.55 -20.14
N LEU A 114 -3.05 1.66 -19.07
CA LEU A 114 -4.50 1.42 -19.08
C LEU A 114 -5.25 2.43 -19.95
N LYS A 115 -4.90 3.72 -19.86
CA LYS A 115 -5.50 4.78 -20.67
C LYS A 115 -5.27 4.55 -22.16
N ASP A 116 -4.05 4.19 -22.55
CA ASP A 116 -3.67 3.90 -23.94
C ASP A 116 -4.41 2.67 -24.49
N HIS A 117 -4.85 1.75 -23.60
CA HIS A 117 -5.65 0.58 -23.95
C HIS A 117 -7.16 0.80 -23.80
N GLY A 118 -7.60 2.07 -23.72
CA GLY A 118 -9.00 2.47 -23.80
C GLY A 118 -9.77 2.48 -22.49
N TYR A 119 -9.11 2.36 -21.36
CA TYR A 119 -9.74 2.56 -20.05
C TYR A 119 -10.03 4.04 -19.82
N TYR A 120 -11.14 4.32 -19.14
CA TYR A 120 -11.36 5.63 -18.54
C TYR A 120 -10.68 5.66 -17.17
N THR A 121 -9.65 6.47 -17.03
CA THR A 121 -8.77 6.49 -15.87
C THR A 121 -9.03 7.73 -15.02
N VAL A 122 -9.21 7.55 -13.72
CA VAL A 122 -9.50 8.65 -12.78
C VAL A 122 -8.66 8.51 -11.53
N SER A 123 -8.17 9.65 -11.03
CA SER A 123 -7.63 9.80 -9.67
C SER A 123 -8.48 10.79 -8.88
N SER A 124 -8.91 10.42 -7.67
CA SER A 124 -9.69 11.30 -6.79
C SER A 124 -9.26 11.14 -5.34
N GLY A 125 -8.97 12.27 -4.68
CA GLY A 125 -8.41 12.36 -3.34
C GLY A 125 -6.92 12.68 -3.33
N LYS A 126 -6.13 12.01 -2.47
CA LYS A 126 -4.68 12.25 -2.32
C LYS A 126 -3.90 11.74 -3.53
N PHE A 127 -3.45 12.64 -4.39
CA PHE A 127 -2.66 12.28 -5.57
C PHE A 127 -1.21 11.90 -5.20
N HIS A 128 -0.45 12.82 -4.73
CA HIS A 128 0.92 12.71 -4.14
C HIS A 128 1.89 11.79 -4.91
N MET A 129 1.84 11.79 -6.25
CA MET A 129 2.71 10.96 -7.12
C MET A 129 3.65 11.79 -8.00
N GLY A 130 3.33 13.08 -8.24
CA GLY A 130 4.09 13.95 -9.12
C GLY A 130 3.51 14.10 -10.52
N GLU A 131 4.13 14.96 -11.30
CA GLU A 131 3.61 15.37 -12.63
C GLU A 131 3.62 14.23 -13.64
N TYR A 132 4.58 13.29 -13.57
CA TYR A 132 4.68 12.18 -14.52
C TYR A 132 3.38 11.33 -14.57
N ALA A 133 2.72 11.13 -13.44
CA ALA A 133 1.55 10.27 -13.36
C ALA A 133 0.27 10.94 -13.87
N ARG A 134 0.24 12.28 -13.98
CA ARG A 134 -0.96 13.02 -14.41
C ARG A 134 -1.41 12.66 -15.82
N ARG A 135 -0.48 12.42 -16.73
CA ARG A 135 -0.80 12.06 -18.12
C ARG A 135 -1.60 10.75 -18.23
N GLY A 136 -1.44 9.83 -17.26
CA GLY A 136 -2.14 8.56 -17.21
C GLY A 136 -3.62 8.67 -16.84
N PHE A 137 -4.10 9.83 -16.40
CA PHE A 137 -5.49 10.02 -15.98
C PHE A 137 -6.26 10.91 -16.95
N ASN A 138 -7.53 10.54 -17.22
CA ASN A 138 -8.47 11.37 -17.94
C ASN A 138 -9.06 12.47 -17.06
N LEU A 139 -9.18 12.19 -15.75
CA LEU A 139 -9.73 13.12 -14.76
C LEU A 139 -8.94 13.00 -13.45
N ILE A 140 -8.59 14.14 -12.87
CA ILE A 140 -7.92 14.22 -11.57
C ILE A 140 -8.66 15.22 -10.68
N HIS A 141 -9.05 14.77 -9.51
CA HIS A 141 -9.51 15.58 -8.40
C HIS A 141 -8.54 15.43 -7.23
N ASP A 142 -7.55 16.33 -7.10
CA ASP A 142 -6.48 16.24 -6.10
C ASP A 142 -6.50 17.38 -5.05
N LYS A 143 -7.42 18.32 -5.18
CA LYS A 143 -7.54 19.44 -4.24
C LYS A 143 -8.40 19.05 -3.03
N LYS A 144 -7.90 19.30 -1.81
CA LYS A 144 -8.59 18.98 -0.56
C LYS A 144 -9.97 19.67 -0.46
N GLU A 145 -10.07 20.91 -0.95
CA GLU A 145 -11.33 21.68 -0.97
C GLU A 145 -12.43 21.02 -1.81
N VAL A 146 -12.03 20.29 -2.84
CA VAL A 146 -12.94 19.58 -3.75
C VAL A 146 -13.32 18.20 -3.21
N ASN A 147 -12.36 17.50 -2.62
CA ASN A 147 -12.54 16.12 -2.17
C ASN A 147 -13.02 15.97 -0.71
N GLY A 148 -13.10 17.08 0.05
CA GLY A 148 -13.49 17.04 1.46
C GLY A 148 -12.38 16.56 2.38
N LYS A 149 -12.71 16.38 3.66
CA LYS A 149 -11.76 16.10 4.73
C LYS A 149 -11.06 14.76 4.56
N GLY A 150 -11.81 13.70 4.27
CA GLY A 150 -11.29 12.36 4.05
C GLY A 150 -10.86 12.05 2.61
N GLY A 151 -11.09 12.97 1.65
CA GLY A 151 -10.68 12.78 0.26
C GLY A 151 -11.72 12.08 -0.63
N GLU A 152 -12.85 11.66 -0.08
CA GLU A 152 -13.86 10.77 -0.69
C GLU A 152 -14.98 11.49 -1.43
N LYS A 153 -15.22 12.76 -1.15
CA LYS A 153 -16.42 13.51 -1.56
C LYS A 153 -16.75 13.44 -3.06
N LYS A 154 -15.75 13.19 -3.90
CA LYS A 154 -15.94 13.09 -5.35
C LYS A 154 -16.08 11.66 -5.88
N TRP A 155 -15.84 10.64 -5.07
CA TRP A 155 -15.81 9.25 -5.53
C TRP A 155 -17.12 8.81 -6.18
N LEU A 156 -18.26 9.01 -5.52
CA LEU A 156 -19.59 8.69 -6.07
C LEU A 156 -19.89 9.50 -7.34
N ASN A 157 -19.68 10.81 -7.29
CA ASN A 157 -19.96 11.67 -8.44
C ASN A 157 -19.15 11.26 -9.69
N VAL A 158 -17.88 10.91 -9.51
CA VAL A 158 -17.03 10.41 -10.60
C VAL A 158 -17.54 9.08 -11.14
N LEU A 159 -17.91 8.14 -10.25
CA LEU A 159 -18.46 6.84 -10.63
C LEU A 159 -19.78 6.96 -11.38
N GLU A 160 -20.67 7.87 -10.96
CA GLU A 160 -21.96 8.13 -11.59
C GLU A 160 -21.83 8.77 -12.98
N ASN A 161 -20.88 9.68 -13.15
CA ASN A 161 -20.76 10.49 -14.38
C ASN A 161 -19.72 9.96 -15.37
N ARG A 162 -19.09 8.82 -15.11
CA ARG A 162 -18.11 8.22 -16.03
C ARG A 162 -18.76 7.81 -17.37
N PRO A 163 -18.01 7.72 -18.47
CA PRO A 163 -18.46 7.12 -19.72
C PRO A 163 -18.83 5.65 -19.53
N LYS A 164 -20.16 5.33 -19.59
CA LYS A 164 -20.70 3.98 -19.28
C LYS A 164 -20.23 2.90 -20.27
N GLN A 165 -19.78 3.28 -21.46
CA GLN A 165 -19.35 2.35 -22.51
C GLN A 165 -17.88 1.92 -22.42
N LYS A 166 -17.11 2.57 -21.55
CA LYS A 166 -15.68 2.28 -21.36
C LYS A 166 -15.46 1.47 -20.09
N PRO A 167 -14.52 0.51 -20.08
CA PRO A 167 -13.99 0.00 -18.84
C PRO A 167 -13.26 1.13 -18.11
N PHE A 168 -13.18 1.05 -16.79
CA PHE A 168 -12.60 2.12 -15.99
C PHE A 168 -11.52 1.62 -15.03
N PHE A 169 -10.59 2.51 -14.72
CA PHE A 169 -9.64 2.40 -13.62
C PHE A 169 -9.79 3.62 -12.72
N MET A 170 -10.10 3.39 -11.46
CA MET A 170 -10.26 4.42 -10.46
C MET A 170 -9.28 4.26 -9.33
N TRP A 171 -8.44 5.27 -9.14
CA TRP A 171 -7.52 5.43 -8.02
C TRP A 171 -8.20 6.34 -7.00
N TYR A 172 -8.93 5.72 -6.06
CA TYR A 172 -9.65 6.41 -5.00
C TYR A 172 -8.78 6.44 -3.75
N ALA A 173 -8.11 7.57 -3.55
CA ALA A 173 -7.10 7.75 -2.52
C ALA A 173 -7.61 8.67 -1.41
N SER A 174 -7.83 8.10 -0.22
CA SER A 174 -8.24 8.87 0.95
C SER A 174 -7.11 9.76 1.49
N TYR A 175 -7.48 10.80 2.25
CA TYR A 175 -6.58 11.47 3.19
C TYR A 175 -6.62 10.79 4.57
N ASP A 176 -7.62 9.92 4.82
CA ASP A 176 -7.77 9.19 6.07
C ASP A 176 -6.84 7.96 6.10
N ALA A 177 -6.17 7.72 7.21
CA ALA A 177 -6.24 8.40 8.51
C ALA A 177 -4.96 9.21 8.81
N HIS A 178 -4.49 10.01 7.84
CA HIS A 178 -3.32 10.88 8.03
C HIS A 178 -3.62 12.01 9.05
N ARG A 179 -2.67 12.34 9.89
CA ARG A 179 -2.74 13.53 10.76
C ARG A 179 -2.73 14.82 9.93
N ASP A 180 -3.31 15.99 10.34
CA ASP A 180 -4.01 16.16 11.63
C ASP A 180 -5.48 15.74 11.47
N TRP A 181 -6.06 15.14 12.53
CA TRP A 181 -7.43 14.67 12.49
C TRP A 181 -8.43 15.78 12.78
N ASP A 182 -9.32 15.99 11.84
CA ASP A 182 -10.37 17.01 11.90
C ASP A 182 -11.65 16.48 12.55
N ASN A 183 -12.41 17.34 13.21
CA ASN A 183 -13.76 17.00 13.64
C ASN A 183 -14.66 16.77 12.43
N SER A 184 -15.38 15.63 12.42
CA SER A 184 -16.36 15.25 11.41
C SER A 184 -17.58 14.60 12.07
N GLU A 185 -18.56 14.16 11.28
CA GLU A 185 -19.69 13.37 11.76
C GLU A 185 -19.28 12.03 12.37
N PHE A 186 -18.07 11.55 12.08
CA PHE A 186 -17.50 10.32 12.65
C PHE A 186 -16.77 10.54 13.98
N SER A 187 -16.50 11.79 14.37
CA SER A 187 -15.79 12.11 15.60
C SER A 187 -16.56 11.63 16.83
N GLY A 188 -15.86 10.91 17.72
CA GLY A 188 -16.45 10.33 18.92
C GLY A 188 -17.15 8.99 18.71
N THR A 189 -17.02 8.38 17.52
CA THR A 189 -17.51 7.01 17.24
C THR A 189 -16.81 5.99 18.12
N HIS A 190 -15.52 6.22 18.45
CA HIS A 190 -14.73 5.37 19.32
C HIS A 190 -14.52 6.02 20.68
N ASN A 191 -14.85 5.29 21.77
CA ASN A 191 -14.67 5.77 23.13
C ASN A 191 -13.21 5.49 23.59
N PRO A 192 -12.41 6.53 23.91
CA PRO A 192 -11.02 6.35 24.36
C PRO A 192 -10.87 5.43 25.58
N ASP A 193 -11.85 5.42 26.47
CA ASP A 193 -11.77 4.64 27.71
C ASP A 193 -11.93 3.11 27.47
N GLN A 194 -12.35 2.72 26.26
CA GLN A 194 -12.49 1.32 25.85
C GLN A 194 -11.33 0.81 24.98
N LEU A 195 -10.39 1.69 24.61
CA LEU A 195 -9.30 1.35 23.72
C LEU A 195 -8.04 0.90 24.47
N ILE A 196 -7.36 -0.06 23.89
CA ILE A 196 -6.07 -0.57 24.34
C ILE A 196 -5.05 -0.28 23.23
N PRO A 197 -4.12 0.68 23.44
CA PRO A 197 -3.08 0.97 22.46
C PRO A 197 -2.14 -0.24 22.25
N PRO A 198 -1.50 -0.34 21.06
CA PRO A 198 -0.41 -1.31 20.84
C PRO A 198 0.69 -1.18 21.89
N GLU A 199 1.37 -2.28 22.22
CA GLU A 199 2.34 -2.39 23.29
C GLU A 199 3.53 -1.42 23.18
N TYR A 200 3.86 -1.00 21.97
CA TYR A 200 4.92 0.00 21.73
C TYR A 200 4.51 1.45 22.02
N LEU A 201 3.25 1.67 22.40
CA LEU A 201 2.73 2.94 22.89
C LEU A 201 2.44 2.86 24.38
N VAL A 202 2.44 4.02 25.06
CA VAL A 202 2.04 4.09 26.47
C VAL A 202 0.53 3.92 26.58
N ASN A 203 0.06 3.02 27.42
CA ASN A 203 -1.37 2.86 27.66
C ASN A 203 -1.85 3.88 28.70
N ASP A 204 -2.03 5.12 28.30
CA ASP A 204 -2.59 6.20 29.09
C ASP A 204 -3.76 6.90 28.38
N ARG A 205 -4.40 7.84 29.04
CA ARG A 205 -5.57 8.53 28.50
C ARG A 205 -5.23 9.35 27.24
N GLN A 206 -4.05 9.97 27.17
CA GLN A 206 -3.66 10.79 26.02
C GLN A 206 -3.47 9.93 24.76
N THR A 207 -2.78 8.81 24.89
CA THR A 207 -2.60 7.85 23.79
C THR A 207 -3.93 7.26 23.34
N ARG A 208 -4.84 6.95 24.27
CA ARG A 208 -6.18 6.43 23.93
C ARG A 208 -7.05 7.46 23.23
N ILE A 209 -6.96 8.75 23.58
CA ILE A 209 -7.63 9.84 22.85
C ILE A 209 -7.06 9.95 21.41
N ASP A 210 -5.76 9.86 21.28
CA ASP A 210 -5.07 9.90 19.99
C ASP A 210 -5.51 8.73 19.08
N LEU A 211 -5.56 7.53 19.64
CA LEU A 211 -6.01 6.31 18.95
C LEU A 211 -7.51 6.36 18.58
N ALA A 212 -8.37 6.91 19.44
CA ALA A 212 -9.79 7.06 19.16
C ALA A 212 -10.05 7.93 17.93
N LYS A 213 -9.36 9.05 17.82
CA LYS A 213 -9.46 9.95 16.68
C LYS A 213 -8.97 9.27 15.39
N TYR A 214 -7.88 8.53 15.47
CA TYR A 214 -7.37 7.73 14.38
C TYR A 214 -8.40 6.70 13.87
N TYR A 215 -9.06 5.97 14.78
CA TYR A 215 -10.09 5.01 14.43
C TYR A 215 -11.36 5.66 13.88
N ASP A 216 -11.70 6.89 14.31
CA ASP A 216 -12.81 7.65 13.74
C ASP A 216 -12.57 7.97 12.25
N GLU A 217 -11.33 8.32 11.86
CA GLU A 217 -10.97 8.54 10.46
C GLU A 217 -11.03 7.23 9.64
N ILE A 218 -10.60 6.12 10.22
CA ILE A 218 -10.73 4.79 9.56
C ILE A 218 -12.20 4.43 9.32
N ASN A 219 -13.07 4.75 10.28
CA ASN A 219 -14.51 4.51 10.13
C ASN A 219 -15.11 5.36 8.99
N ARG A 220 -14.64 6.60 8.78
CA ARG A 220 -15.04 7.42 7.62
C ARG A 220 -14.60 6.80 6.29
N PHE A 221 -13.36 6.33 6.23
CA PHE A 221 -12.86 5.60 5.05
C PHE A 221 -13.72 4.37 4.74
N ASP A 222 -14.00 3.54 5.76
CA ASP A 222 -14.86 2.36 5.64
C ASP A 222 -16.25 2.70 5.09
N TYR A 223 -16.88 3.73 5.65
CA TYR A 223 -18.20 4.21 5.19
C TYR A 223 -18.18 4.59 3.70
N SER A 224 -17.15 5.33 3.28
CA SER A 224 -17.03 5.80 1.90
C SER A 224 -16.76 4.66 0.91
N VAL A 225 -16.02 3.63 1.32
CA VAL A 225 -15.86 2.39 0.56
C VAL A 225 -17.21 1.71 0.37
N GLY A 226 -18.01 1.61 1.43
CA GLY A 226 -19.35 1.04 1.40
C GLY A 226 -20.26 1.74 0.39
N GLU A 227 -20.33 3.06 0.42
CA GLU A 227 -21.13 3.86 -0.51
C GLU A 227 -20.76 3.61 -1.99
N VAL A 228 -19.47 3.52 -2.30
CA VAL A 228 -19.01 3.23 -3.67
C VAL A 228 -19.37 1.80 -4.08
N VAL A 229 -19.25 0.83 -3.19
CA VAL A 229 -19.63 -0.57 -3.44
C VAL A 229 -21.14 -0.69 -3.72
N ASP A 230 -21.97 -0.02 -2.95
CA ASP A 230 -23.43 0.00 -3.16
C ASP A 230 -23.78 0.65 -4.50
N GLU A 231 -23.09 1.70 -4.88
CA GLU A 231 -23.28 2.34 -6.18
C GLU A 231 -22.85 1.41 -7.34
N LEU A 232 -21.76 0.65 -7.21
CA LEU A 232 -21.36 -0.37 -8.20
C LEU A 232 -22.45 -1.44 -8.36
N LYS A 233 -23.02 -1.91 -7.25
CA LYS A 233 -24.14 -2.87 -7.24
C LYS A 233 -25.38 -2.26 -7.91
N ARG A 234 -25.75 -1.03 -7.58
CA ARG A 234 -26.87 -0.28 -8.18
C ARG A 234 -26.72 -0.13 -9.70
N GLN A 235 -25.50 0.08 -10.18
CA GLN A 235 -25.19 0.19 -11.62
C GLN A 235 -25.08 -1.17 -12.33
N GLY A 236 -25.12 -2.30 -11.62
CA GLY A 236 -24.95 -3.63 -12.19
C GLY A 236 -23.56 -3.90 -12.77
N VAL A 237 -22.53 -3.23 -12.23
CA VAL A 237 -21.13 -3.40 -12.67
C VAL A 237 -20.22 -4.00 -11.61
N PHE A 238 -20.72 -4.23 -10.41
CA PHE A 238 -19.97 -4.78 -9.28
C PHE A 238 -19.26 -6.09 -9.64
N ASP A 239 -20.00 -7.05 -10.22
CA ASP A 239 -19.45 -8.39 -10.54
C ASP A 239 -18.27 -8.32 -11.52
N ASN A 240 -18.26 -7.32 -12.43
CA ASN A 240 -17.20 -7.10 -13.41
C ASN A 240 -16.17 -6.07 -12.97
N THR A 241 -16.13 -5.72 -11.68
CA THR A 241 -15.16 -4.78 -11.11
C THR A 241 -14.24 -5.50 -10.14
N ILE A 242 -12.94 -5.40 -10.39
CA ILE A 242 -11.90 -5.83 -9.44
C ILE A 242 -11.70 -4.67 -8.46
N ILE A 243 -11.99 -4.95 -7.20
CA ILE A 243 -11.84 -3.99 -6.10
C ILE A 243 -10.61 -4.42 -5.29
N MET A 244 -9.71 -3.48 -5.06
CA MET A 244 -8.56 -3.62 -4.18
C MET A 244 -8.65 -2.58 -3.08
N ILE A 245 -8.46 -2.98 -1.82
CA ILE A 245 -8.43 -2.09 -0.66
C ILE A 245 -7.09 -2.26 0.02
N MET A 246 -6.38 -1.15 0.26
CA MET A 246 -5.05 -1.15 0.87
C MET A 246 -4.73 0.19 1.55
N SER A 247 -3.57 0.25 2.20
CA SER A 247 -2.96 1.50 2.66
C SER A 247 -1.61 1.75 1.99
N ASP A 248 -1.17 3.00 1.98
CA ASP A 248 0.11 3.39 1.39
C ASP A 248 1.30 3.28 2.35
N ASN A 249 1.08 3.27 3.66
CA ASN A 249 2.08 2.99 4.70
C ASN A 249 1.41 2.66 6.05
N GLY A 250 2.22 2.36 7.07
CA GLY A 250 1.74 2.07 8.41
C GLY A 250 1.15 3.29 9.11
N ARG A 251 0.46 3.06 10.24
CA ARG A 251 -0.24 4.10 11.03
C ARG A 251 0.68 5.25 11.45
N PRO A 252 0.15 6.49 11.58
CA PRO A 252 0.96 7.68 11.86
C PRO A 252 1.30 7.80 13.36
N PHE A 253 1.92 6.75 13.89
CA PHE A 253 2.36 6.64 15.27
C PHE A 253 3.83 6.27 15.34
N PRO A 254 4.52 6.58 16.45
CA PRO A 254 5.88 6.10 16.69
C PRO A 254 5.97 4.57 16.49
N HIS A 255 7.10 4.07 16.03
CA HIS A 255 7.36 2.65 15.73
C HIS A 255 6.67 2.09 14.47
N SER A 256 5.78 2.85 13.81
CA SER A 256 5.03 2.39 12.63
C SER A 256 5.45 3.11 11.35
N LYS A 257 4.81 4.21 11.01
CA LYS A 257 5.14 5.00 9.80
C LYS A 257 6.65 5.30 9.74
N THR A 258 7.23 5.22 8.54
CA THR A 258 8.67 5.38 8.27
C THR A 258 9.57 4.24 8.75
N ARG A 259 8.99 3.11 9.17
CA ARG A 259 9.74 1.91 9.53
C ARG A 259 9.69 0.86 8.42
N VAL A 260 10.71 0.00 8.38
CA VAL A 260 10.76 -1.16 7.47
C VAL A 260 10.37 -2.47 8.17
N ASN A 261 9.90 -2.39 9.42
CA ASN A 261 9.29 -3.50 10.14
C ASN A 261 7.84 -3.73 9.71
N ASP A 262 7.18 -4.78 10.21
CA ASP A 262 5.80 -5.10 9.85
C ASP A 262 4.82 -3.94 10.16
N GLN A 263 5.03 -3.17 11.22
CA GLN A 263 4.17 -2.05 11.56
C GLN A 263 4.24 -0.91 10.53
N GLY A 264 5.37 -0.78 9.84
CA GLY A 264 5.55 0.24 8.80
C GLY A 264 5.17 -0.24 7.40
N VAL A 265 5.63 -1.42 6.99
CA VAL A 265 5.54 -1.85 5.58
C VAL A 265 4.56 -2.98 5.29
N LYS A 266 4.07 -3.70 6.29
CA LYS A 266 2.97 -4.63 6.07
C LYS A 266 1.67 -3.82 5.93
N THR A 267 0.88 -4.09 4.89
CA THR A 267 -0.34 -3.34 4.59
C THR A 267 -1.55 -4.26 4.55
N PRO A 268 -2.74 -3.81 4.97
CA PRO A 268 -3.94 -4.57 4.69
C PRO A 268 -4.11 -4.64 3.16
N PHE A 269 -4.50 -5.79 2.64
CA PHE A 269 -4.82 -5.93 1.23
C PHE A 269 -5.96 -6.93 1.04
N ILE A 270 -7.05 -6.43 0.49
CA ILE A 270 -8.26 -7.20 0.20
C ILE A 270 -8.54 -7.06 -1.29
N LEU A 271 -8.78 -8.18 -1.97
CA LEU A 271 -9.16 -8.20 -3.37
C LEU A 271 -10.50 -8.90 -3.56
N VAL A 272 -11.44 -8.21 -4.19
CA VAL A 272 -12.77 -8.75 -4.51
C VAL A 272 -12.98 -8.76 -6.01
N TYR A 273 -13.37 -9.92 -6.56
CA TYR A 273 -13.76 -10.07 -7.96
C TYR A 273 -14.79 -11.18 -8.11
N LYS A 274 -16.06 -10.83 -8.17
CA LYS A 274 -17.18 -11.78 -8.17
C LYS A 274 -17.18 -12.69 -9.39
N ASN A 275 -16.76 -12.22 -10.56
CA ASN A 275 -16.73 -13.04 -11.77
C ASN A 275 -15.77 -14.24 -11.69
N GLU A 276 -14.76 -14.21 -10.83
CA GLU A 276 -13.83 -15.34 -10.61
C GLU A 276 -14.07 -16.05 -9.28
N ASN A 277 -15.01 -15.56 -8.45
CA ASN A 277 -15.36 -16.13 -7.14
C ASN A 277 -14.14 -16.44 -6.26
N ILE A 278 -13.23 -15.46 -6.17
CA ILE A 278 -11.99 -15.57 -5.41
C ILE A 278 -12.31 -15.31 -3.94
N LEU A 279 -12.13 -16.30 -3.07
CA LEU A 279 -12.52 -16.22 -1.66
C LEU A 279 -11.43 -16.77 -0.74
N GLY A 280 -11.40 -16.27 0.49
CA GLY A 280 -10.63 -16.83 1.59
C GLY A 280 -9.44 -16.00 2.02
N ILE A 281 -8.37 -16.65 2.47
CA ILE A 281 -7.15 -16.02 2.98
C ILE A 281 -5.95 -16.64 2.28
N THR A 282 -4.97 -15.81 1.92
CA THR A 282 -3.67 -16.26 1.42
C THR A 282 -2.54 -15.87 2.35
N GLU A 283 -1.62 -16.82 2.58
CA GLU A 283 -0.38 -16.64 3.33
C GLU A 283 0.83 -16.41 2.39
N GLY A 284 0.59 -16.28 1.09
CA GLY A 284 1.65 -16.00 0.12
C GLY A 284 2.24 -14.60 0.31
N LEU A 285 3.57 -14.50 0.29
CA LEU A 285 4.25 -13.21 0.29
C LEU A 285 3.97 -12.48 -1.03
N VAL A 286 3.52 -11.23 -0.96
CA VAL A 286 3.25 -10.35 -2.10
C VAL A 286 3.83 -8.96 -1.83
N SER A 287 4.37 -8.34 -2.85
CA SER A 287 4.89 -6.97 -2.78
C SER A 287 3.96 -5.98 -3.50
N SER A 288 3.89 -4.75 -3.05
CA SER A 288 3.06 -3.71 -3.66
C SER A 288 3.43 -3.40 -5.12
N ILE A 289 4.67 -3.69 -5.54
CA ILE A 289 5.08 -3.59 -6.95
C ILE A 289 4.38 -4.62 -7.85
N ASP A 290 3.75 -5.65 -7.28
CA ASP A 290 3.04 -6.70 -8.03
C ASP A 290 1.62 -6.27 -8.43
N ILE A 291 1.11 -5.18 -7.87
CA ILE A 291 -0.25 -4.69 -8.14
C ILE A 291 -0.38 -4.24 -9.59
N ALA A 292 0.53 -3.39 -10.08
CA ALA A 292 0.48 -2.89 -11.45
C ALA A 292 0.50 -4.02 -12.50
N PRO A 293 1.45 -4.97 -12.47
CA PRO A 293 1.44 -6.08 -13.41
C PRO A 293 0.22 -7.00 -13.26
N THR A 294 -0.36 -7.13 -12.06
CA THR A 294 -1.60 -7.91 -11.88
C THR A 294 -2.80 -7.25 -12.54
N ILE A 295 -2.95 -5.93 -12.39
CA ILE A 295 -4.00 -5.15 -13.05
C ILE A 295 -3.86 -5.25 -14.58
N LEU A 296 -2.65 -5.12 -15.11
CA LEU A 296 -2.39 -5.23 -16.56
C LEU A 296 -2.66 -6.63 -17.10
N ASP A 297 -2.32 -7.69 -16.35
CA ASP A 297 -2.64 -9.08 -16.70
C ASP A 297 -4.17 -9.30 -16.78
N TYR A 298 -4.93 -8.81 -15.80
CA TYR A 298 -6.39 -8.87 -15.85
C TYR A 298 -6.98 -8.08 -17.02
N ALA A 299 -6.37 -6.94 -17.35
CA ALA A 299 -6.74 -6.16 -18.52
C ALA A 299 -6.35 -6.82 -19.86
N LYS A 300 -5.61 -7.94 -19.82
CA LYS A 300 -5.02 -8.64 -20.97
C LYS A 300 -4.10 -7.74 -21.79
N ILE A 301 -3.29 -6.97 -21.08
CA ILE A 301 -2.28 -6.07 -21.63
C ILE A 301 -0.92 -6.69 -21.35
N GLU A 302 -0.03 -6.64 -22.32
CA GLU A 302 1.35 -7.11 -22.17
C GLU A 302 2.08 -6.29 -21.10
N ILE A 303 2.75 -6.97 -20.18
CA ILE A 303 3.49 -6.35 -19.09
C ILE A 303 4.89 -6.02 -19.61
N SER A 304 5.17 -4.73 -19.74
CA SER A 304 6.48 -4.25 -20.14
C SER A 304 7.58 -4.64 -19.14
N GLU A 305 8.80 -4.84 -19.62
CA GLU A 305 10.00 -5.08 -18.80
C GLU A 305 10.34 -3.91 -17.83
N THR A 306 9.66 -2.77 -17.97
CA THR A 306 9.83 -1.64 -17.06
C THR A 306 9.23 -1.89 -15.68
N PHE A 307 8.28 -2.82 -15.54
CA PHE A 307 7.70 -3.22 -14.27
C PHE A 307 8.57 -4.31 -13.61
N GLN A 308 9.04 -4.07 -12.39
CA GLN A 308 9.83 -5.03 -11.60
C GLN A 308 8.96 -6.07 -10.89
N GLY A 309 7.69 -5.73 -10.66
CA GLY A 309 6.72 -6.63 -10.06
C GLY A 309 6.29 -7.75 -11.01
N ARG A 310 5.56 -8.72 -10.46
CA ARG A 310 5.00 -9.87 -11.18
C ARG A 310 3.51 -9.98 -10.92
N SER A 311 2.73 -10.46 -11.90
CA SER A 311 1.31 -10.73 -11.68
C SER A 311 1.10 -11.87 -10.67
N PHE A 312 0.35 -11.59 -9.60
CA PHE A 312 -0.09 -12.60 -8.64
C PHE A 312 -1.44 -13.23 -9.01
N ARG A 313 -1.92 -13.07 -10.24
CA ARG A 313 -3.19 -13.64 -10.68
C ARG A 313 -3.30 -15.15 -10.45
N LYS A 314 -2.19 -15.88 -10.60
CA LYS A 314 -2.14 -17.33 -10.31
C LYS A 314 -2.37 -17.66 -8.82
N LEU A 315 -2.01 -16.75 -7.93
CA LEU A 315 -2.29 -16.89 -6.50
C LEU A 315 -3.79 -16.80 -6.21
N LEU A 316 -4.52 -15.99 -6.97
CA LEU A 316 -5.96 -15.81 -6.81
C LEU A 316 -6.74 -17.08 -7.14
N THR A 317 -6.27 -17.87 -8.11
CA THR A 317 -6.88 -19.18 -8.44
C THR A 317 -6.45 -20.31 -7.49
N ASN A 318 -5.35 -20.13 -6.75
CA ASN A 318 -4.86 -21.07 -5.73
C ASN A 318 -4.20 -20.31 -4.57
N PRO A 319 -4.98 -19.84 -3.59
CA PRO A 319 -4.50 -19.02 -2.47
C PRO A 319 -3.44 -19.67 -1.58
N ARG A 320 -3.33 -21.01 -1.63
CA ARG A 320 -2.35 -21.77 -0.83
C ARG A 320 -0.98 -21.88 -1.50
N LYS A 321 -0.89 -21.51 -2.77
CA LYS A 321 0.37 -21.60 -3.52
C LYS A 321 1.31 -20.50 -3.09
N PRO A 322 2.62 -20.78 -2.86
CA PRO A 322 3.60 -19.72 -2.64
C PRO A 322 3.74 -18.87 -3.90
N PHE A 323 3.98 -17.58 -3.73
CA PHE A 323 4.17 -16.64 -4.83
C PHE A 323 5.58 -16.05 -4.85
N ARG A 324 5.97 -15.34 -3.81
CA ARG A 324 7.34 -14.85 -3.59
C ARG A 324 8.02 -15.63 -2.48
N ASN A 325 9.33 -15.83 -2.63
CA ASN A 325 10.16 -16.36 -1.53
C ASN A 325 10.56 -15.23 -0.59
N TYR A 326 10.79 -14.03 -1.15
CA TYR A 326 11.26 -12.86 -0.42
C TYR A 326 10.48 -11.61 -0.83
N VAL A 327 10.33 -10.68 0.11
CA VAL A 327 9.92 -9.31 -0.13
C VAL A 327 10.96 -8.35 0.45
N PHE A 328 11.08 -7.17 -0.15
CA PHE A 328 12.07 -6.16 0.19
C PHE A 328 11.39 -4.82 0.45
N ALA A 329 11.92 -4.09 1.42
CA ALA A 329 11.53 -2.72 1.67
C ALA A 329 12.75 -1.85 1.97
N GLU A 330 12.61 -0.58 1.67
CA GLU A 330 13.61 0.44 1.90
C GLU A 330 13.02 1.67 2.58
N HIS A 331 13.81 2.35 3.38
CA HIS A 331 13.49 3.67 3.86
C HIS A 331 14.70 4.56 3.65
N ASN A 332 14.49 5.67 2.93
CA ASN A 332 15.56 6.61 2.58
C ASN A 332 15.39 7.90 3.39
N TRP A 333 14.39 8.71 3.08
CA TRP A 333 14.12 9.96 3.76
C TRP A 333 12.62 10.25 3.83
N HIS A 334 12.20 10.64 5.02
CA HIS A 334 10.86 11.17 5.31
C HIS A 334 11.00 12.08 6.52
N ASP A 335 11.07 13.40 6.31
CA ASP A 335 11.43 14.38 7.36
C ASP A 335 12.84 14.19 7.95
N TYR A 336 13.39 12.99 7.84
CA TYR A 336 14.72 12.63 8.33
C TYR A 336 15.33 11.47 7.50
N GLU A 337 16.65 11.44 7.48
CA GLU A 337 17.45 10.41 6.84
C GLU A 337 17.51 9.15 7.70
N ALA A 338 17.24 8.00 7.13
CA ALA A 338 17.33 6.72 7.83
C ALA A 338 18.13 5.65 7.08
N HIS A 339 18.06 5.62 5.76
CA HIS A 339 18.70 4.64 4.88
C HIS A 339 18.67 3.21 5.44
N GLN A 340 17.49 2.63 5.49
CA GLN A 340 17.26 1.26 5.92
C GLN A 340 16.95 0.37 4.74
N ARG A 341 17.38 -0.91 4.85
CA ARG A 341 17.04 -1.96 3.88
C ARG A 341 16.54 -3.17 4.61
N MET A 342 15.46 -3.76 4.14
CA MET A 342 14.84 -4.93 4.73
C MET A 342 14.66 -6.02 3.68
N VAL A 343 14.93 -7.25 4.07
CA VAL A 343 14.50 -8.46 3.40
C VAL A 343 13.77 -9.35 4.39
N ARG A 344 12.68 -9.95 3.95
CA ARG A 344 12.05 -11.02 4.73
C ARG A 344 11.61 -12.17 3.84
N ASP A 345 11.67 -13.36 4.40
CA ASP A 345 10.94 -14.54 3.94
C ASP A 345 9.69 -14.77 4.79
N LYS A 346 9.09 -15.93 4.70
CA LYS A 346 7.89 -16.27 5.48
C LYS A 346 8.15 -16.27 6.99
N ASN A 347 9.33 -16.65 7.43
CA ASN A 347 9.64 -16.94 8.84
C ASN A 347 10.54 -15.89 9.49
N PHE A 348 11.38 -15.23 8.73
CA PHE A 348 12.43 -14.36 9.24
C PHE A 348 12.48 -13.02 8.52
N MET A 349 12.89 -11.99 9.25
CA MET A 349 13.16 -10.66 8.74
C MET A 349 14.56 -10.23 9.11
N TYR A 350 15.30 -9.65 8.15
CA TYR A 350 16.60 -9.02 8.37
C TYR A 350 16.55 -7.57 7.92
N ILE A 351 17.09 -6.67 8.76
CA ILE A 351 17.15 -5.23 8.52
C ILE A 351 18.60 -4.75 8.64
N GLU A 352 19.01 -3.93 7.69
CA GLU A 352 20.28 -3.21 7.69
C GLU A 352 20.02 -1.71 7.90
N ASN A 353 20.67 -1.11 8.92
CA ASN A 353 20.56 0.29 9.31
C ASN A 353 21.84 1.06 8.99
N ASN A 354 21.92 1.70 7.84
CA ASN A 354 23.16 2.40 7.41
C ASN A 354 23.36 3.76 8.11
N ARG A 355 22.31 4.31 8.73
CA ARG A 355 22.34 5.55 9.51
C ARG A 355 21.97 5.29 10.98
N ASN A 356 22.67 4.35 11.60
CA ASN A 356 22.35 3.91 12.95
C ASN A 356 22.80 4.85 14.08
N HIS A 357 23.57 5.88 13.76
CA HIS A 357 24.12 6.83 14.74
C HIS A 357 23.11 7.85 15.28
N ILE A 358 21.85 7.83 14.81
CA ILE A 358 20.78 8.72 15.25
C ILE A 358 19.54 7.90 15.60
N ALA A 359 18.85 8.28 16.68
CA ALA A 359 17.57 7.69 17.09
C ALA A 359 16.49 7.87 16.03
N GLN A 360 15.56 6.93 15.94
CA GLN A 360 14.49 6.93 14.96
C GLN A 360 13.14 7.19 15.62
N LEU A 361 12.91 8.46 15.97
CA LEU A 361 11.73 8.90 16.75
C LEU A 361 10.41 8.72 15.96
N GLY A 362 10.44 8.84 14.64
CA GLY A 362 9.30 8.83 13.75
C GLY A 362 9.18 10.11 12.92
N PRO A 363 8.21 10.20 12.01
CA PRO A 363 7.96 11.37 11.19
C PRO A 363 7.36 12.52 12.03
N LEU A 364 7.39 13.74 11.47
CA LEU A 364 6.92 14.97 12.13
C LEU A 364 5.50 14.87 12.67
N ASP A 365 4.61 14.28 11.91
CA ASP A 365 3.21 14.09 12.31
C ASP A 365 3.09 13.16 13.53
N ALA A 366 3.88 12.09 13.60
CA ALA A 366 3.90 11.19 14.74
C ALA A 366 4.55 11.81 15.98
N ILE A 367 5.68 12.53 15.85
CA ILE A 367 6.36 13.12 17.01
C ILE A 367 5.67 14.36 17.60
N ASN A 368 4.71 14.94 16.87
CA ASN A 368 3.84 16.01 17.39
C ASN A 368 2.56 15.48 18.06
N SER A 369 2.42 14.17 18.18
CA SER A 369 1.20 13.54 18.70
C SER A 369 1.15 13.46 20.22
N LEU A 370 -0.06 13.27 20.74
CA LEU A 370 -0.28 12.98 22.17
C LEU A 370 0.41 11.67 22.59
N SER A 371 0.41 10.67 21.71
CA SER A 371 1.06 9.39 21.95
C SER A 371 2.58 9.52 22.08
N PHE A 372 3.21 10.36 21.26
CA PHE A 372 4.64 10.62 21.39
C PHE A 372 4.96 11.43 22.65
N GLU A 373 4.12 12.40 23.01
CA GLU A 373 4.29 13.16 24.25
C GLU A 373 4.30 12.23 25.47
N SER A 374 3.37 11.25 25.51
CA SER A 374 3.34 10.24 26.57
C SER A 374 4.62 9.40 26.60
N LEU A 375 5.09 8.92 25.44
CA LEU A 375 6.35 8.18 25.34
C LEU A 375 7.55 9.02 25.80
N TYR A 376 7.61 10.30 25.40
CA TYR A 376 8.71 11.18 25.75
C TYR A 376 8.79 11.47 27.25
N ILE A 377 7.64 11.75 27.89
CA ILE A 377 7.57 11.96 29.35
C ILE A 377 8.01 10.70 30.10
N LYS A 378 7.50 9.52 29.71
CA LYS A 378 7.84 8.25 30.31
C LYS A 378 9.32 7.85 30.08
N ASN A 379 9.90 8.24 28.96
CA ASN A 379 11.32 8.04 28.70
C ASN A 379 12.19 8.83 29.69
N ILE A 380 11.83 10.09 29.97
CA ILE A 380 12.55 10.95 30.95
C ILE A 380 12.47 10.35 32.35
N SER A 381 11.29 9.83 32.75
CA SER A 381 11.11 9.24 34.08
C SER A 381 11.65 7.81 34.20
N GLY A 382 12.11 7.19 33.10
CA GLY A 382 12.63 5.82 33.10
C GLY A 382 11.56 4.72 33.20
N GLU A 383 10.30 5.04 32.91
CA GLU A 383 9.15 4.14 33.09
C GLU A 383 8.75 3.35 31.82
N LEU A 384 9.49 3.50 30.72
CA LEU A 384 9.20 2.79 29.49
C LEU A 384 9.64 1.31 29.57
N ASN A 385 8.87 0.42 28.96
CA ASN A 385 9.30 -0.95 28.66
C ASN A 385 10.25 -0.98 27.45
N GLU A 386 10.84 -2.16 27.15
CA GLU A 386 11.89 -2.27 26.13
C GLU A 386 11.37 -1.94 24.71
N ILE A 387 10.17 -2.33 24.34
CA ILE A 387 9.63 -2.01 23.01
C ILE A 387 9.30 -0.51 22.86
N GLN A 388 8.86 0.14 23.94
CA GLN A 388 8.59 1.57 23.95
C GLN A 388 9.87 2.41 23.89
N LYS A 389 10.98 1.92 24.47
CA LYS A 389 12.30 2.56 24.41
C LYS A 389 12.94 2.51 23.02
N GLU A 390 12.49 1.60 22.18
CA GLU A 390 13.13 1.32 20.88
C GLU A 390 13.34 2.58 20.04
N ILE A 391 12.36 3.48 19.98
CA ILE A 391 12.46 4.73 19.21
C ILE A 391 13.52 5.73 19.72
N PHE A 392 13.95 5.59 20.99
CA PHE A 392 14.94 6.46 21.64
C PHE A 392 16.35 5.86 21.62
N ILE A 393 16.54 4.62 21.15
CA ILE A 393 17.86 3.95 21.13
C ILE A 393 18.80 4.73 20.23
N ASN A 394 20.00 5.03 20.78
CA ASN A 394 21.06 5.73 20.06
C ASN A 394 22.45 5.33 20.63
N PRO A 395 23.37 4.72 19.84
CA PRO A 395 23.14 4.29 18.46
C PRO A 395 22.15 3.12 18.37
N ARG A 396 21.43 3.04 17.25
CA ARG A 396 20.61 1.87 16.94
C ARG A 396 21.49 0.66 16.60
N PRO A 397 20.97 -0.57 16.71
CA PRO A 397 21.62 -1.72 16.13
C PRO A 397 21.89 -1.47 14.64
N LYS A 398 23.11 -1.82 14.19
CA LYS A 398 23.48 -1.71 12.78
C LYS A 398 22.72 -2.73 11.92
N GLU A 399 22.44 -3.88 12.53
CA GLU A 399 21.72 -4.99 11.92
C GLU A 399 20.68 -5.50 12.89
N GLU A 400 19.54 -5.93 12.36
CA GLU A 400 18.46 -6.52 13.14
C GLU A 400 17.98 -7.80 12.46
N PHE A 401 17.62 -8.81 13.27
CA PHE A 401 17.08 -10.08 12.79
C PHE A 401 15.95 -10.54 13.71
N TYR A 402 14.80 -10.94 13.11
CA TYR A 402 13.59 -11.29 13.85
C TYR A 402 12.95 -12.57 13.33
N GLU A 403 12.42 -13.38 14.25
CA GLU A 403 11.54 -14.51 13.94
C GLU A 403 10.09 -14.04 13.90
N MET A 404 9.44 -14.15 12.75
CA MET A 404 8.14 -13.50 12.50
C MET A 404 6.94 -14.24 13.05
N GLN A 405 7.08 -15.54 13.37
CA GLN A 405 5.94 -16.35 13.84
C GLN A 405 5.51 -16.00 15.27
N ASN A 406 6.46 -15.64 16.13
CA ASN A 406 6.24 -15.43 17.56
C ASN A 406 6.56 -14.00 18.01
N ASP A 407 7.04 -13.13 17.11
CA ASP A 407 7.42 -11.75 17.42
C ASP A 407 6.73 -10.74 16.48
N HIS A 408 5.42 -10.55 16.67
CA HIS A 408 4.60 -9.68 15.84
C HIS A 408 5.00 -8.19 15.85
N PHE A 409 5.73 -7.75 16.87
CA PHE A 409 6.17 -6.36 17.00
C PHE A 409 7.69 -6.19 16.86
N GLN A 410 8.41 -7.23 16.44
CA GLN A 410 9.87 -7.20 16.28
C GLN A 410 10.58 -6.68 17.54
N ARG A 411 10.27 -7.31 18.69
CA ARG A 411 10.82 -6.96 20.03
C ARG A 411 12.21 -7.52 20.28
N ASN A 412 12.45 -8.75 19.80
CA ASN A 412 13.61 -9.52 20.15
C ASN A 412 14.59 -9.58 18.97
N ASN A 413 15.55 -8.65 18.95
CA ASN A 413 16.61 -8.68 17.94
C ASN A 413 17.54 -9.86 18.18
N LEU A 414 17.45 -10.88 17.32
CA LEU A 414 18.19 -12.14 17.41
C LEU A 414 19.51 -12.12 16.60
N ILE A 415 19.98 -10.95 16.18
CA ILE A 415 21.17 -10.82 15.31
C ILE A 415 22.46 -11.45 15.90
N GLN A 416 22.55 -11.53 17.23
CA GLN A 416 23.69 -12.11 17.94
C GLN A 416 23.44 -13.55 18.42
N ASN A 417 22.30 -14.15 18.07
CA ASN A 417 21.98 -15.50 18.48
C ASN A 417 22.56 -16.53 17.48
N GLU A 418 23.60 -17.25 17.90
CA GLU A 418 24.31 -18.24 17.09
C GLU A 418 23.39 -19.34 16.52
N ALA A 419 22.26 -19.63 17.17
CA ALA A 419 21.30 -20.61 16.66
C ALA A 419 20.68 -20.23 15.31
N PHE A 420 20.72 -18.94 14.93
CA PHE A 420 20.18 -18.42 13.67
C PHE A 420 21.27 -17.95 12.68
N GLU A 421 22.54 -18.26 12.92
CA GLU A 421 23.65 -17.77 12.08
C GLU A 421 23.44 -18.09 10.59
N ASN A 422 22.99 -19.29 10.26
CA ASN A 422 22.74 -19.68 8.86
C ASN A 422 21.63 -18.84 8.23
N GLN A 423 20.50 -18.66 8.90
CA GLN A 423 19.36 -17.88 8.42
C GLN A 423 19.72 -16.39 8.26
N ILE A 424 20.50 -15.85 9.21
CA ILE A 424 21.03 -14.49 9.13
C ILE A 424 21.91 -14.32 7.90
N ASN A 425 22.86 -15.23 7.68
CA ASN A 425 23.78 -15.19 6.55
C ASN A 425 23.04 -15.35 5.21
N ASP A 426 22.04 -16.21 5.16
CA ASP A 426 21.20 -16.39 3.96
C ASP A 426 20.44 -15.10 3.61
N LEU A 427 19.75 -14.46 4.57
CA LEU A 427 19.03 -13.22 4.30
C LEU A 427 19.98 -12.05 3.96
N LYS A 428 21.13 -11.94 4.60
CA LYS A 428 22.17 -10.97 4.21
C LYS A 428 22.60 -11.14 2.77
N LYS A 429 22.85 -12.38 2.35
CA LYS A 429 23.23 -12.70 0.97
C LYS A 429 22.12 -12.33 -0.01
N ILE A 430 20.86 -12.66 0.31
CA ILE A 430 19.70 -12.32 -0.53
C ILE A 430 19.53 -10.82 -0.64
N LEU A 431 19.63 -10.07 0.47
CA LEU A 431 19.55 -8.61 0.45
C LEU A 431 20.65 -8.00 -0.42
N ASN A 432 21.88 -8.53 -0.32
CA ASN A 432 22.99 -8.04 -1.13
C ASN A 432 22.78 -8.32 -2.63
N ILE A 433 22.25 -9.49 -2.99
CA ILE A 433 21.90 -9.80 -4.38
C ILE A 433 20.86 -8.79 -4.88
N TRP A 434 19.80 -8.53 -4.10
CA TRP A 434 18.78 -7.56 -4.46
C TRP A 434 19.37 -6.15 -4.67
N LYS A 435 20.24 -5.69 -3.76
CA LYS A 435 20.90 -4.38 -3.89
C LYS A 435 21.71 -4.29 -5.20
N VAL A 436 22.48 -5.33 -5.51
CA VAL A 436 23.30 -5.36 -6.75
C VAL A 436 22.42 -5.39 -8.00
N GLU A 437 21.41 -6.26 -8.04
CA GLU A 437 20.56 -6.44 -9.21
C GLU A 437 19.65 -5.25 -9.48
N THR A 438 19.21 -4.55 -8.44
CA THR A 438 18.38 -3.35 -8.58
C THR A 438 19.19 -2.05 -8.69
N GLY A 439 20.52 -2.12 -8.52
CA GLY A 439 21.41 -0.96 -8.53
C GLY A 439 21.21 -0.05 -7.32
N ASP A 440 20.78 -0.61 -6.18
CA ASP A 440 20.63 0.16 -4.95
C ASP A 440 21.99 0.61 -4.42
N SER A 441 22.04 1.83 -3.91
CA SER A 441 23.27 2.43 -3.41
C SER A 441 22.99 3.41 -2.26
N GLU A 442 24.02 3.62 -1.43
CA GLU A 442 23.95 4.56 -0.34
C GLU A 442 24.38 5.97 -0.82
N PRO A 443 23.51 7.00 -0.68
CA PRO A 443 23.84 8.34 -1.15
C PRO A 443 24.96 8.98 -0.28
N MET A 444 25.93 9.64 -0.95
CA MET A 444 26.98 10.39 -0.27
C MET A 444 26.49 11.74 0.24
N LYS A 445 25.58 12.39 -0.47
CA LYS A 445 24.97 13.66 -0.06
C LYS A 445 23.56 13.37 0.43
N LEU A 446 23.28 13.79 1.65
CA LEU A 446 22.02 13.51 2.36
C LEU A 446 21.08 14.72 2.27
N THR A 447 19.79 14.43 2.15
CA THR A 447 18.73 15.42 2.33
C THR A 447 18.69 15.87 3.79
N LYS A 448 18.52 17.16 4.02
CA LYS A 448 18.51 17.73 5.38
C LYS A 448 17.34 17.23 6.19
N HIS A 449 17.59 16.99 7.47
CA HIS A 449 16.53 16.67 8.43
C HIS A 449 15.63 17.87 8.67
N TRP A 450 14.35 17.63 8.84
CA TRP A 450 13.38 18.68 9.17
C TRP A 450 13.34 18.96 10.69
N TYR A 451 13.91 18.10 11.52
CA TYR A 451 13.97 18.31 12.96
C TYR A 451 15.24 17.69 13.57
N SER A 452 15.59 18.19 14.79
CA SER A 452 16.73 17.63 15.53
C SER A 452 16.37 16.34 16.24
N ARG A 453 17.14 15.28 16.00
CA ARG A 453 17.02 13.97 16.67
C ARG A 453 18.04 13.78 17.79
N LYS A 454 18.71 14.86 18.23
CA LYS A 454 19.68 14.79 19.32
C LYS A 454 18.96 14.46 20.63
N PRO A 455 19.50 13.51 21.45
CA PRO A 455 18.97 13.24 22.79
C PRO A 455 18.88 14.52 23.62
N GLY A 456 17.74 14.74 24.30
CA GLY A 456 17.50 15.90 25.15
C GLY A 456 17.17 17.22 24.43
N SER A 457 17.13 17.26 23.08
CA SER A 457 16.59 18.42 22.38
C SER A 457 15.08 18.52 22.63
N LYS A 458 14.60 19.75 22.93
CA LYS A 458 13.15 19.99 23.02
C LYS A 458 12.55 19.92 21.63
N VAL A 459 12.07 18.75 21.24
CA VAL A 459 11.57 18.45 19.91
C VAL A 459 10.61 19.53 19.38
N LYS A 460 9.67 20.03 20.21
CA LYS A 460 8.74 21.10 19.81
C LYS A 460 9.39 22.42 19.41
N ASN A 461 10.45 22.87 20.08
CA ASN A 461 11.06 24.17 19.77
C ASN A 461 12.02 24.13 18.57
N ASP A 462 12.78 23.05 18.45
CA ASP A 462 13.66 22.85 17.29
C ASP A 462 12.86 22.56 16.03
N LEU A 463 11.72 21.88 16.19
CA LEU A 463 10.79 21.54 15.15
C LEU A 463 10.16 22.77 14.49
N ASN A 464 9.60 23.70 15.27
CA ASN A 464 8.98 24.91 14.73
C ASN A 464 10.01 25.76 13.96
N LYS A 465 11.25 25.85 14.44
CA LYS A 465 12.35 26.51 13.72
C LYS A 465 12.75 25.78 12.44
N SER A 466 12.75 24.46 12.46
CA SER A 466 13.09 23.64 11.29
C SER A 466 11.99 23.73 10.23
N ILE A 467 10.72 23.65 10.62
CA ILE A 467 9.57 23.80 9.71
C ILE A 467 9.55 25.19 9.07
N GLU A 468 9.81 26.26 9.80
CA GLU A 468 9.89 27.63 9.24
C GLU A 468 11.05 27.78 8.23
N LEU A 469 12.21 27.23 8.55
CA LEU A 469 13.36 27.23 7.65
C LEU A 469 13.11 26.42 6.36
N LEU A 470 12.32 25.37 6.43
CA LEU A 470 12.07 24.44 5.35
C LEU A 470 10.89 24.85 4.48
N LYS A 471 9.84 25.45 5.04
CA LYS A 471 8.75 26.07 4.27
C LYS A 471 9.27 27.10 3.23
N THR A 472 10.44 27.66 3.48
CA THR A 472 11.02 28.72 2.64
C THR A 472 12.00 28.22 1.59
N LYS A 473 12.52 26.98 1.65
CA LYS A 473 13.67 26.61 0.79
C LYS A 473 13.65 25.24 0.12
N HIS A 474 12.98 24.21 0.60
CA HIS A 474 13.26 22.86 0.14
C HIS A 474 12.13 21.84 0.28
N HIS A 475 10.93 22.10 -0.24
CA HIS A 475 10.03 21.00 -0.53
C HIS A 475 10.59 20.20 -1.71
N GLY A 476 10.97 18.95 -1.46
CA GLY A 476 11.31 18.00 -2.51
C GLY A 476 12.68 18.19 -3.18
N ILE A 477 13.65 18.79 -2.52
CA ILE A 477 15.00 18.72 -3.04
C ILE A 477 15.57 17.35 -2.77
N ARG A 478 15.78 16.63 -3.86
CA ARG A 478 16.55 15.41 -3.88
C ARG A 478 17.89 15.60 -3.19
N GLY A 479 18.21 14.74 -2.24
CA GLY A 479 19.56 14.29 -2.06
C GLY A 479 20.06 13.70 -3.39
N GLU A 480 21.33 13.72 -3.65
CA GLU A 480 21.89 12.95 -4.77
C GLU A 480 21.67 11.47 -4.48
N PHE A 481 20.80 10.83 -5.27
CA PHE A 481 20.66 9.39 -5.29
C PHE A 481 21.51 8.83 -6.43
N PRO A 482 22.63 8.18 -6.12
CA PRO A 482 23.41 7.50 -7.16
C PRO A 482 22.69 6.23 -7.68
N GLY A 483 21.82 5.61 -6.92
CA GLY A 483 21.01 4.46 -7.37
C GLY A 483 19.81 4.87 -8.20
N GLN A 484 20.04 5.54 -9.25
CA GLN A 484 19.05 6.23 -9.99
C GLN A 484 18.19 5.39 -10.87
N ILE A 485 17.13 6.02 -11.25
CA ILE A 485 16.31 5.65 -12.36
C ILE A 485 17.21 5.17 -13.48
N ASN A 486 17.28 3.92 -13.57
CA ASN A 486 17.91 3.34 -14.69
C ASN A 486 16.81 2.87 -15.64
N ASN A 487 16.37 3.75 -16.53
CA ASN A 487 15.46 3.40 -17.61
C ASN A 487 16.06 2.33 -18.53
N ALA A 488 17.38 2.14 -18.48
CA ALA A 488 18.10 1.16 -19.28
C ALA A 488 18.24 -0.20 -18.58
N VAL A 489 18.00 -0.30 -17.28
CA VAL A 489 18.08 -1.59 -16.61
C VAL A 489 16.78 -2.34 -16.86
N LYS A 490 16.91 -3.47 -17.51
CA LYS A 490 15.90 -4.52 -17.50
C LYS A 490 15.81 -5.06 -16.08
N ILE A 491 14.83 -4.58 -15.35
CA ILE A 491 14.74 -4.82 -13.92
C ILE A 491 13.83 -6.00 -13.60
N ASN A 492 13.30 -6.69 -14.60
CA ASN A 492 12.60 -7.95 -14.45
C ASN A 492 13.59 -9.09 -14.22
N HIS A 493 14.40 -8.94 -13.19
CA HIS A 493 15.24 -10.03 -12.79
C HIS A 493 14.39 -11.18 -12.28
N LYS A 494 14.63 -12.34 -12.88
CA LYS A 494 14.19 -13.63 -12.34
C LYS A 494 14.93 -13.98 -11.05
N GLY A 495 15.44 -12.97 -10.33
CA GLY A 495 16.19 -13.14 -9.10
C GLY A 495 15.48 -13.99 -8.05
N PRO A 496 16.08 -14.17 -6.88
CA PRO A 496 15.55 -15.03 -5.82
C PRO A 496 14.20 -14.55 -5.25
N PHE A 497 13.65 -13.52 -5.82
CA PHE A 497 12.44 -12.85 -5.35
C PHE A 497 11.15 -13.45 -5.91
#